data_80b98ad09cc4c5e9a3d92a3f801d082f
#
_entry.id   80b98ad09cc4c5e9a3d92a3f801d082f
#
_cell.length_a   1.000
_cell.length_b   1.000
_cell.length_c   1.000
_cell.angle_alpha   90.00
_cell.angle_beta   90.00
_cell.angle_gamma   90.00
#
_symmetry.space_group_name_H-M   'P 1'
#
loop_
_entity.id
_entity.type
_entity.pdbx_description
1 polymer ?
#
loop_
_entity_poly.entity_id
_entity_poly.type
_entity_poly.pdbx_seq_one_letter_code
_entity_poly.pdbx_strand_id
1 'polypeptide(L)'
;MQYVIDAKNKKLGRMASEIAVILQNKKTAHYEPRLAGSDSVLVKNVDKLDISAKKREQKIYYRHTGYMGHLKRKKLGIAYAEDPKKLLKKTVERMLPNNFLRTKRLRRLIIE
;
A
#
# COMPACT_ATOMS: atom_id res chain seq x y z
N MET A 1 2.81 17.96 -7.02
CA MET A 1 2.32 18.34 -5.68
C MET A 1 2.61 17.21 -4.70
N GLN A 2 3.03 17.53 -3.51
CA GLN A 2 3.29 16.54 -2.47
C GLN A 2 2.16 16.54 -1.44
N TYR A 3 1.57 15.38 -1.20
CA TYR A 3 0.55 15.17 -0.17
C TYR A 3 1.19 14.54 1.06
N VAL A 4 0.85 15.05 2.24
CA VAL A 4 1.31 14.49 3.52
C VAL A 4 0.12 13.81 4.20
N ILE A 5 0.26 12.54 4.52
CA ILE A 5 -0.78 11.74 5.18
C ILE A 5 -0.25 11.23 6.51
N ASP A 6 -0.98 11.49 7.59
CA ASP A 6 -0.71 10.91 8.90
C ASP A 6 -1.50 9.60 9.04
N ALA A 7 -0.78 8.51 9.26
CA ALA A 7 -1.35 7.18 9.39
C ALA A 7 -1.92 6.87 10.79
N LYS A 8 -1.70 7.76 11.75
CA LYS A 8 -2.17 7.55 13.13
C LYS A 8 -3.68 7.33 13.19
N ASN A 9 -4.09 6.21 13.78
CA ASN A 9 -5.50 5.82 13.94
C ASN A 9 -6.30 5.67 12.63
N LYS A 10 -5.61 5.58 11.49
CA LYS A 10 -6.28 5.32 10.20
C LYS A 10 -6.34 3.84 9.88
N LYS A 11 -7.38 3.42 9.20
CA LYS A 11 -7.52 2.05 8.69
C LYS A 11 -6.59 1.82 7.51
N LEU A 12 -5.88 0.69 7.51
CA LEU A 12 -4.91 0.36 6.47
C LEU A 12 -5.52 0.41 5.05
N GLY A 13 -6.64 -0.27 4.84
CA GLY A 13 -7.27 -0.35 3.51
C GLY A 13 -7.77 1.00 3.00
N ARG A 14 -8.41 1.79 3.85
CA ARG A 14 -8.92 3.12 3.47
C ARG A 14 -7.80 4.09 3.13
N MET A 15 -6.74 4.10 3.94
CA MET A 15 -5.58 4.92 3.68
C MET A 15 -4.87 4.49 2.39
N ALA A 16 -4.71 3.19 2.16
CA ALA A 16 -4.10 2.67 0.95
C ALA A 16 -4.90 3.05 -0.31
N SER A 17 -6.23 3.06 -0.24
CA SER A 17 -7.09 3.51 -1.34
C SER A 17 -6.89 4.99 -1.64
N GLU A 18 -6.82 5.83 -0.62
CA GLU A 18 -6.55 7.27 -0.77
C GLU A 18 -5.18 7.52 -1.42
N ILE A 19 -4.16 6.83 -0.96
CA ILE A 19 -2.80 6.91 -1.53
C ILE A 19 -2.81 6.48 -3.00
N ALA A 20 -3.48 5.39 -3.34
CA ALA A 20 -3.55 4.89 -4.71
C ALA A 20 -4.22 5.90 -5.66
N VAL A 21 -5.28 6.58 -5.21
CA VAL A 21 -5.94 7.64 -5.99
C VAL A 21 -5.00 8.81 -6.25
N ILE A 22 -4.25 9.24 -5.24
CA ILE A 22 -3.27 10.33 -5.38
C ILE A 22 -2.14 9.95 -6.35
N LEU A 23 -1.57 8.75 -6.20
CA LEU A 23 -0.47 8.29 -7.04
C LEU A 23 -0.86 8.13 -8.51
N GLN A 24 -2.13 7.85 -8.79
CA GLN A 24 -2.66 7.81 -10.15
C GLN A 24 -2.98 9.21 -10.72
N ASN A 25 -2.79 10.26 -9.93
CA ASN A 25 -3.11 11.65 -10.31
C ASN A 25 -4.61 11.91 -10.57
N LYS A 26 -5.48 11.10 -9.95
CA LYS A 26 -6.94 11.21 -10.14
C LYS A 26 -7.59 12.41 -9.44
N LYS A 27 -6.88 13.09 -8.54
CA LYS A 27 -7.40 14.28 -7.85
C LYS A 27 -7.32 15.55 -8.69
N THR A 28 -6.62 15.51 -9.82
CA THR A 28 -6.48 16.67 -10.70
C THR A 28 -7.44 16.58 -11.89
N ALA A 29 -7.81 17.74 -12.44
CA ALA A 29 -8.63 17.80 -13.64
C ALA A 29 -7.91 17.30 -14.90
N HIS A 30 -6.58 17.24 -14.85
CA HIS A 30 -5.73 16.81 -15.96
C HIS A 30 -5.36 15.31 -15.88
N TYR A 31 -6.23 14.50 -15.27
CA TYR A 31 -6.02 13.06 -15.17
C TYR A 31 -6.00 12.39 -16.56
N GLU A 32 -4.91 11.71 -16.86
CA GLU A 32 -4.77 10.86 -18.05
C GLU A 32 -4.27 9.48 -17.64
N PRO A 33 -5.02 8.39 -17.93
CA PRO A 33 -4.63 7.03 -17.52
C PRO A 33 -3.29 6.56 -18.11
N ARG A 34 -2.92 7.04 -19.28
CA ARG A 34 -1.67 6.68 -19.97
C ARG A 34 -0.41 7.27 -19.32
N LEU A 35 -0.57 8.30 -18.51
CA LEU A 35 0.55 9.00 -17.86
C LEU A 35 0.72 8.54 -16.41
N ALA A 36 1.98 8.48 -15.95
CA ALA A 36 2.29 8.12 -14.57
C ALA A 36 1.83 9.18 -13.56
N GLY A 37 1.71 10.44 -13.99
CA GLY A 37 1.40 11.57 -13.12
C GLY A 37 2.65 12.12 -12.43
N SER A 38 2.47 13.17 -11.61
CA SER A 38 3.56 13.86 -10.92
C SER A 38 3.38 13.96 -9.40
N ASP A 39 2.20 13.66 -8.88
CA ASP A 39 1.90 13.78 -7.46
C ASP A 39 2.65 12.74 -6.64
N SER A 40 3.19 13.15 -5.49
CA SER A 40 3.87 12.28 -4.54
C SER A 40 3.14 12.27 -3.19
N VAL A 41 3.35 11.20 -2.43
CA VAL A 41 2.74 11.03 -1.10
C VAL A 41 3.82 10.76 -0.07
N LEU A 42 3.78 11.50 1.02
CA LEU A 42 4.58 11.26 2.21
C LEU A 42 3.68 10.74 3.33
N VAL A 43 3.94 9.53 3.81
CA VAL A 43 3.17 8.92 4.90
C VAL A 43 3.99 8.93 6.18
N LYS A 44 3.40 9.39 7.26
CA LYS A 44 4.01 9.45 8.60
C LYS A 44 3.27 8.54 9.57
N ASN A 45 3.96 8.12 10.63
CA ASN A 45 3.39 7.34 11.76
C ASN A 45 2.76 6.01 11.33
N VAL A 46 3.37 5.29 10.42
CA VAL A 46 2.84 4.00 9.91
C VAL A 46 2.73 2.96 11.03
N ASP A 47 3.54 3.05 12.06
CA ASP A 47 3.52 2.15 13.22
C ASP A 47 2.24 2.28 14.06
N LYS A 48 1.48 3.34 13.87
CA LYS A 48 0.27 3.66 14.64
C LYS A 48 -1.03 3.44 13.85
N LEU A 49 -0.99 2.57 12.85
CA LEU A 49 -2.19 2.20 12.09
C LEU A 49 -3.21 1.47 12.97
N ASP A 50 -4.49 1.75 12.72
CA ASP A 50 -5.59 1.04 13.36
C ASP A 50 -5.96 -0.22 12.55
N ILE A 51 -5.49 -1.37 13.00
CA ILE A 51 -5.81 -2.67 12.43
C ILE A 51 -6.56 -3.48 13.49
N SER A 52 -7.78 -3.97 13.17
CA SER A 52 -8.58 -4.74 14.11
C SER A 52 -7.87 -6.06 14.49
N ALA A 53 -8.05 -6.51 15.74
CA ALA A 53 -7.48 -7.79 16.21
C ALA A 53 -7.94 -8.97 15.34
N LYS A 54 -9.20 -9.01 14.96
CA LYS A 54 -9.78 -10.03 14.08
C LYS A 54 -9.04 -10.08 12.72
N LYS A 55 -8.78 -8.94 12.12
CA LYS A 55 -8.08 -8.85 10.84
C LYS A 55 -6.62 -9.28 10.96
N ARG A 56 -5.95 -8.97 12.06
CA ARG A 56 -4.57 -9.39 12.32
C ARG A 56 -4.43 -10.91 12.37
N GLU A 57 -5.43 -11.61 12.91
CA GLU A 57 -5.41 -13.07 13.04
C GLU A 57 -5.92 -13.78 11.80
N GLN A 58 -6.92 -13.24 11.11
CA GLN A 58 -7.63 -13.92 10.02
C GLN A 58 -7.07 -13.60 8.63
N LYS A 59 -6.53 -12.40 8.41
CA LYS A 59 -5.95 -12.06 7.12
C LYS A 59 -4.63 -12.77 6.92
N ILE A 60 -4.54 -13.61 5.87
CA ILE A 60 -3.36 -14.40 5.55
C ILE A 60 -2.84 -14.01 4.18
N TYR A 61 -1.53 -13.77 4.10
CA TYR A 61 -0.83 -13.56 2.84
C TYR A 61 -0.19 -14.86 2.39
N TYR A 62 -0.50 -15.28 1.16
CA TYR A 62 0.02 -16.50 0.56
C TYR A 62 1.12 -16.18 -0.44
N ARG A 63 2.16 -16.99 -0.44
CA ARG A 63 3.23 -16.95 -1.42
C ARG A 63 3.62 -18.37 -1.81
N HIS A 64 3.58 -18.65 -3.10
CA HIS A 64 4.02 -19.94 -3.64
C HIS A 64 5.48 -19.83 -4.12
N THR A 65 6.30 -20.86 -3.83
CA THR A 65 7.71 -20.87 -4.23
C THR A 65 7.95 -21.31 -5.66
N GLY A 66 6.92 -21.77 -6.38
CA GLY A 66 7.01 -22.36 -7.71
C GLY A 66 7.20 -23.89 -7.71
N TYR A 67 7.49 -24.49 -6.56
CA TYR A 67 7.61 -25.93 -6.38
C TYR A 67 6.32 -26.52 -5.80
N MET A 68 5.96 -27.74 -6.22
CA MET A 68 4.74 -28.41 -5.77
C MET A 68 4.73 -28.58 -4.24
N GLY A 69 3.60 -28.20 -3.58
CA GLY A 69 3.42 -28.32 -2.14
C GLY A 69 4.15 -27.25 -1.29
N HIS A 70 4.79 -26.27 -1.89
CA HIS A 70 5.54 -25.23 -1.17
C HIS A 70 4.76 -23.89 -1.14
N LEU A 71 3.61 -23.86 -0.47
CA LEU A 71 2.84 -22.66 -0.21
C LEU A 71 3.24 -22.06 1.14
N LYS A 72 3.75 -20.83 1.12
CA LYS A 72 4.07 -20.08 2.34
C LYS A 72 2.88 -19.21 2.76
N ARG A 73 2.63 -19.16 4.06
CA ARG A 73 1.54 -18.39 4.67
C ARG A 73 2.10 -17.44 5.71
N LYS A 74 1.53 -16.23 5.78
CA LYS A 74 1.92 -15.23 6.76
C LYS A 74 0.71 -14.43 7.20
N LYS A 75 0.46 -14.37 8.51
CA LYS A 75 -0.65 -13.58 9.06
C LYS A 75 -0.35 -12.09 8.99
N LEU A 76 -1.38 -11.28 8.84
CA LEU A 76 -1.25 -9.81 8.80
C LEU A 76 -0.55 -9.26 10.04
N GLY A 77 -0.89 -9.75 11.23
CA GLY A 77 -0.28 -9.31 12.48
C GLY A 77 1.24 -9.51 12.50
N ILE A 78 1.72 -10.64 12.00
CA ILE A 78 3.15 -10.93 11.90
C ILE A 78 3.83 -10.01 10.88
N ALA A 79 3.22 -9.84 9.70
CA ALA A 79 3.75 -8.96 8.67
C ALA A 79 3.84 -7.50 9.12
N TYR A 80 2.84 -7.02 9.86
CA TYR A 80 2.83 -5.68 10.42
C TYR A 80 3.90 -5.48 11.51
N ALA A 81 4.08 -6.48 12.38
CA ALA A 81 5.11 -6.42 13.43
C ALA A 81 6.53 -6.44 12.87
N GLU A 82 6.77 -7.17 11.78
CA GLU A 82 8.08 -7.23 11.14
C GLU A 82 8.45 -5.94 10.42
N ASP A 83 7.58 -5.44 9.55
CA ASP A 83 7.84 -4.24 8.75
C ASP A 83 6.52 -3.58 8.30
N PRO A 84 6.02 -2.59 9.06
CA PRO A 84 4.78 -1.90 8.72
C PRO A 84 4.89 -1.09 7.42
N LYS A 85 6.06 -0.55 7.11
CA LYS A 85 6.29 0.22 5.88
C LYS A 85 6.15 -0.66 4.64
N LYS A 86 6.74 -1.84 4.67
CA LYS A 86 6.66 -2.82 3.59
C LYS A 86 5.23 -3.32 3.40
N LEU A 87 4.50 -3.53 4.49
CA LEU A 87 3.09 -3.93 4.45
C LEU A 87 2.23 -2.87 3.77
N LEU A 88 2.38 -1.61 4.15
CA LEU A 88 1.64 -0.51 3.52
C LEU A 88 1.97 -0.39 2.04
N LYS A 89 3.25 -0.41 1.68
CA LYS A 89 3.70 -0.34 0.29
C LYS A 89 3.09 -1.46 -0.56
N LYS A 90 3.08 -2.68 -0.05
CA LYS A 90 2.50 -3.83 -0.74
C LYS A 90 0.98 -3.72 -0.89
N THR A 91 0.30 -3.18 0.11
CA THR A 91 -1.15 -2.93 0.06
C THR A 91 -1.48 -1.90 -1.02
N VAL A 92 -0.75 -0.79 -1.07
CA VAL A 92 -0.91 0.23 -2.11
C VAL A 92 -0.60 -0.32 -3.51
N GLU A 93 0.47 -1.12 -3.63
CA GLU A 93 0.83 -1.77 -4.89
C GLU A 93 -0.31 -2.62 -5.46
N ARG A 94 -1.00 -3.36 -4.60
CA ARG A 94 -2.13 -4.19 -5.02
C ARG A 94 -3.37 -3.40 -5.40
N MET A 95 -3.50 -2.18 -4.92
CA MET A 95 -4.60 -1.27 -5.26
C MET A 95 -4.35 -0.46 -6.54
N LEU A 96 -3.09 -0.35 -6.96
CA LEU A 96 -2.75 0.29 -8.22
C LEU A 96 -3.03 -0.65 -9.40
N PRO A 97 -3.37 -0.10 -10.60
CA PRO A 97 -3.54 -0.91 -11.80
C PRO A 97 -2.29 -1.74 -12.11
N ASN A 98 -2.47 -2.99 -12.49
CA ASN A 98 -1.37 -3.89 -12.82
C ASN A 98 -0.86 -3.61 -14.24
N ASN A 99 0.02 -2.62 -14.38
CA ASN A 99 0.64 -2.23 -15.63
C ASN A 99 2.08 -1.75 -15.39
N PHE A 100 2.80 -1.38 -16.45
CA PHE A 100 4.19 -0.91 -16.33
C PHE A 100 4.34 0.42 -15.58
N LEU A 101 3.27 1.23 -15.48
CA LEU A 101 3.27 2.48 -14.73
C LEU A 101 3.26 2.29 -13.21
N ARG A 102 2.84 1.11 -12.72
CA ARG A 102 2.76 0.82 -11.28
C ARG A 102 4.08 1.06 -10.56
N THR A 103 5.18 0.59 -11.11
CA THR A 103 6.52 0.79 -10.54
C THR A 103 6.90 2.27 -10.45
N LYS A 104 6.62 3.04 -11.49
CA LYS A 104 6.86 4.50 -11.50
C LYS A 104 6.03 5.23 -10.47
N ARG A 105 4.76 4.85 -10.31
CA ARG A 105 3.86 5.42 -9.31
C ARG A 105 4.30 5.10 -7.89
N LEU A 106 4.73 3.86 -7.63
CA LEU A 106 5.23 3.46 -6.30
C LEU A 106 6.52 4.17 -5.87
N ARG A 107 7.35 4.60 -6.80
CA ARG A 107 8.55 5.38 -6.47
C ARG A 107 8.24 6.74 -5.85
N ARG A 108 7.05 7.27 -6.08
CA ARG A 108 6.59 8.55 -5.52
C ARG A 108 5.93 8.39 -4.15
N LEU A 109 5.81 7.17 -3.64
CA LEU A 109 5.36 6.89 -2.28
C LEU A 109 6.57 6.87 -1.34
N ILE A 110 6.60 7.82 -0.41
CA ILE A 110 7.64 7.95 0.61
C ILE A 110 7.00 7.62 1.95
N ILE A 111 7.58 6.68 2.69
CA ILE A 111 7.07 6.24 3.99
C ILE A 111 8.14 6.49 5.05
N GLU A 112 7.78 7.30 6.04
CA GLU A 112 8.62 7.57 7.23
C GLU A 112 8.24 6.70 8.40
#